data_81506bac19b62701e76a9723a94349dd
#
_entry.id   81506bac19b62701e76a9723a94349dd
#
_cell.length_a   1.000
_cell.length_b   1.000
_cell.length_c   1.000
_cell.angle_alpha   90.00
_cell.angle_beta   90.00
_cell.angle_gamma   90.00
#
_symmetry.space_group_name_H-M   'P 1'
#
loop_
_entity.id
_entity.type
_entity.pdbx_description
1 polymer ?
#
loop_
_entity_poly.entity_id
_entity_poly.type
_entity_poly.pdbx_seq_one_letter_code
_entity_poly.pdbx_strand_id
1 'polypeptide(L)'
;MKLFLLLVLLVPISVLSQTKEYVCPPCNHSCDEVVYSKPGTCPDCHMTLVAKSSLRYENLTVDEFCERISSNPNAVLLDVRSKGEFDGSAWRSTYGHFKNAININVEELEERMGELDKYKDREILVYCSHSIRSPRASAMLIENGFERVVNMSGGVSTIDPKSDECLRKYFVVH
;
A
#
# COMPACT_ATOMS: atom_id res chain seq x y z
N MET A 1 -61.29 -22.44 -23.91
CA MET A 1 -59.89 -22.75 -23.58
C MET A 1 -59.03 -21.69 -24.21
N LYS A 2 -58.63 -20.64 -23.44
CA LYS A 2 -57.82 -19.51 -23.95
C LYS A 2 -56.34 -19.82 -23.72
N LEU A 3 -55.59 -19.98 -24.81
CA LEU A 3 -54.15 -20.22 -24.81
C LEU A 3 -53.44 -18.87 -24.54
N PHE A 4 -52.84 -18.72 -23.35
CA PHE A 4 -51.96 -17.55 -23.07
C PHE A 4 -50.57 -17.83 -23.64
N LEU A 5 -50.21 -17.11 -24.67
CA LEU A 5 -48.86 -17.13 -25.26
C LEU A 5 -47.95 -16.25 -24.39
N LEU A 6 -47.08 -16.89 -23.61
CA LEU A 6 -46.08 -16.20 -22.79
C LEU A 6 -44.94 -15.74 -23.71
N LEU A 7 -44.87 -14.43 -24.01
CA LEU A 7 -43.78 -13.81 -24.78
C LEU A 7 -42.60 -13.62 -23.87
N VAL A 8 -41.59 -14.48 -23.96
CA VAL A 8 -40.32 -14.32 -23.21
C VAL A 8 -39.48 -13.31 -23.96
N LEU A 9 -39.39 -12.10 -23.42
CA LEU A 9 -38.45 -11.06 -23.88
C LEU A 9 -37.02 -11.43 -23.47
N LEU A 10 -36.23 -11.93 -24.43
CA LEU A 10 -34.78 -12.08 -24.31
C LEU A 10 -34.13 -10.70 -24.30
N VAL A 11 -33.79 -10.19 -23.11
CA VAL A 11 -32.97 -8.99 -22.98
C VAL A 11 -31.50 -9.39 -23.25
N PRO A 12 -30.81 -8.81 -24.21
CA PRO A 12 -29.40 -9.10 -24.44
C PRO A 12 -28.59 -8.59 -23.26
N ILE A 13 -27.91 -9.49 -22.57
CA ILE A 13 -26.92 -9.13 -21.55
C ILE A 13 -25.69 -8.60 -22.26
N SER A 14 -25.57 -7.28 -22.39
CA SER A 14 -24.34 -6.64 -22.84
C SER A 14 -23.24 -6.88 -21.83
N VAL A 15 -22.33 -7.82 -22.11
CA VAL A 15 -21.11 -8.00 -21.35
C VAL A 15 -20.22 -6.77 -21.61
N LEU A 16 -20.22 -5.81 -20.70
CA LEU A 16 -19.23 -4.74 -20.74
C LEU A 16 -17.84 -5.39 -20.53
N SER A 17 -17.07 -5.46 -21.60
CA SER A 17 -15.66 -5.79 -21.52
C SER A 17 -14.95 -4.67 -20.75
N GLN A 18 -14.60 -4.91 -19.49
CA GLN A 18 -13.77 -3.98 -18.74
C GLN A 18 -12.36 -3.99 -19.33
N THR A 19 -11.99 -2.89 -19.97
CA THR A 19 -10.60 -2.70 -20.41
C THR A 19 -9.70 -2.64 -19.17
N LYS A 20 -8.67 -3.49 -19.14
CA LYS A 20 -7.66 -3.44 -18.06
C LYS A 20 -6.93 -2.10 -18.12
N GLU A 21 -6.97 -1.37 -17.01
CA GLU A 21 -6.21 -0.14 -16.80
C GLU A 21 -4.94 -0.45 -16.02
N TYR A 22 -3.86 0.24 -16.37
CA TYR A 22 -2.57 0.14 -15.71
C TYR A 22 -2.15 1.52 -15.22
N VAL A 23 -1.47 1.57 -14.09
CA VAL A 23 -0.99 2.82 -13.47
C VAL A 23 0.43 2.62 -12.97
N CYS A 24 1.15 3.72 -12.81
CA CYS A 24 2.37 3.70 -12.05
C CYS A 24 2.05 3.39 -10.59
N PRO A 25 2.77 2.48 -9.91
CA PRO A 25 2.69 2.42 -8.45
C PRO A 25 3.02 3.80 -7.90
N PRO A 26 2.26 4.33 -6.90
CA PRO A 26 2.48 5.67 -6.41
C PRO A 26 3.94 5.94 -6.07
N CYS A 27 4.55 6.87 -6.77
CA CYS A 27 5.98 7.22 -6.67
C CYS A 27 6.20 8.68 -6.24
N ASN A 28 5.10 9.40 -6.01
CA ASN A 28 5.07 10.81 -5.66
C ASN A 28 5.59 11.73 -6.78
N HIS A 29 5.39 11.31 -8.04
CA HIS A 29 5.61 12.09 -9.25
C HIS A 29 4.29 12.30 -9.98
N SER A 30 4.28 13.20 -10.97
CA SER A 30 3.10 13.50 -11.79
C SER A 30 2.53 12.27 -12.55
N CYS A 31 3.33 11.25 -12.75
CA CYS A 31 2.90 9.99 -13.38
C CYS A 31 1.94 9.15 -12.52
N ASP A 32 1.76 9.47 -11.25
CA ASP A 32 0.82 8.76 -10.37
C ASP A 32 -0.64 8.94 -10.81
N GLU A 33 -0.95 10.02 -11.52
CA GLU A 33 -2.28 10.33 -12.03
C GLU A 33 -2.53 9.77 -13.45
N VAL A 34 -1.50 9.19 -14.08
CA VAL A 34 -1.58 8.73 -15.49
C VAL A 34 -2.09 7.29 -15.54
N VAL A 35 -3.14 7.07 -16.37
CA VAL A 35 -3.69 5.74 -16.64
C VAL A 35 -3.26 5.27 -18.03
N TYR A 36 -2.74 4.05 -18.09
CA TYR A 36 -2.28 3.40 -19.32
C TYR A 36 -3.23 2.25 -19.70
N SER A 37 -3.41 2.05 -21.00
CA SER A 37 -4.26 0.96 -21.52
C SER A 37 -3.54 -0.37 -21.69
N LYS A 38 -2.21 -0.41 -21.45
CA LYS A 38 -1.35 -1.59 -21.63
C LYS A 38 -0.33 -1.68 -20.49
N PRO A 39 0.10 -2.90 -20.12
CA PRO A 39 1.24 -3.08 -19.23
C PRO A 39 2.53 -2.56 -19.88
N GLY A 40 3.51 -2.24 -19.09
CA GLY A 40 4.80 -1.73 -19.55
C GLY A 40 5.58 -1.04 -18.45
N THR A 41 6.45 -0.14 -18.85
CA THR A 41 7.28 0.69 -17.97
C THR A 41 6.80 2.13 -18.03
N CYS A 42 6.69 2.79 -16.90
CA CYS A 42 6.36 4.21 -16.83
C CYS A 42 7.45 5.03 -17.54
N PRO A 43 7.10 5.92 -18.47
CA PRO A 43 8.08 6.72 -19.19
C PRO A 43 8.79 7.76 -18.31
N ASP A 44 8.17 8.17 -17.21
CA ASP A 44 8.69 9.23 -16.33
C ASP A 44 9.59 8.67 -15.22
N CYS A 45 9.10 7.69 -14.44
CA CYS A 45 9.82 7.15 -13.29
C CYS A 45 10.45 5.78 -13.51
N HIS A 46 10.26 5.19 -14.70
CA HIS A 46 10.78 3.88 -15.12
C HIS A 46 10.36 2.68 -14.25
N MET A 47 9.32 2.83 -13.41
CA MET A 47 8.74 1.71 -12.67
C MET A 47 7.83 0.87 -13.59
N THR A 48 7.74 -0.43 -13.28
CA THR A 48 6.79 -1.33 -13.95
C THR A 48 5.36 -0.91 -13.62
N LEU A 49 4.54 -0.72 -14.67
CA LEU A 49 3.12 -0.43 -14.52
C LEU A 49 2.39 -1.65 -13.95
N VAL A 50 1.54 -1.41 -12.97
CA VAL A 50 0.70 -2.44 -12.33
C VAL A 50 -0.76 -2.28 -12.75
N ALA A 51 -1.54 -3.34 -12.69
CA ALA A 51 -2.97 -3.24 -12.94
C ALA A 51 -3.59 -2.31 -11.88
N LYS A 52 -4.37 -1.31 -12.31
CA LYS A 52 -5.04 -0.37 -11.38
C LYS A 52 -5.90 -1.09 -10.34
N SER A 53 -6.47 -2.24 -10.71
CA SER A 53 -7.24 -3.10 -9.83
C SER A 53 -6.40 -3.81 -8.75
N SER A 54 -5.06 -3.86 -8.89
CA SER A 54 -4.17 -4.42 -7.86
C SER A 54 -3.81 -3.40 -6.79
N LEU A 55 -4.00 -2.10 -7.04
CA LEU A 55 -3.83 -1.05 -6.04
C LEU A 55 -5.05 -0.98 -5.11
N ARG A 56 -5.29 -2.04 -4.35
CA ARG A 56 -6.42 -2.11 -3.40
C ARG A 56 -6.04 -1.69 -1.99
N TYR A 57 -4.83 -1.22 -1.77
CA TYR A 57 -4.43 -0.71 -0.47
C TYR A 57 -5.03 0.69 -0.23
N GLU A 58 -5.31 0.97 1.03
CA GLU A 58 -5.75 2.27 1.50
C GLU A 58 -4.52 3.18 1.67
N ASN A 59 -4.66 4.48 1.35
CA ASN A 59 -3.65 5.49 1.65
C ASN A 59 -4.13 6.38 2.80
N LEU A 60 -3.37 6.44 3.85
CA LEU A 60 -3.64 7.29 5.01
C LEU A 60 -2.57 8.38 5.16
N THR A 61 -2.98 9.54 5.60
CA THR A 61 -2.06 10.57 6.12
C THR A 61 -1.34 10.07 7.38
N VAL A 62 -0.31 10.76 7.83
CA VAL A 62 0.43 10.41 9.07
C VAL A 62 -0.52 10.36 10.28
N ASP A 63 -1.41 11.35 10.40
CA ASP A 63 -2.35 11.44 11.52
C ASP A 63 -3.36 10.27 11.51
N GLU A 64 -4.01 10.01 10.36
CA GLU A 64 -4.92 8.89 10.17
C GLU A 64 -4.22 7.54 10.39
N PHE A 65 -2.96 7.41 9.95
CA PHE A 65 -2.17 6.21 10.16
C PHE A 65 -1.89 5.98 11.64
N CYS A 66 -1.57 7.03 12.37
CA CYS A 66 -1.38 6.98 13.81
C CYS A 66 -2.67 6.65 14.56
N GLU A 67 -3.81 7.22 14.15
CA GLU A 67 -5.13 6.85 14.68
C GLU A 67 -5.45 5.37 14.42
N ARG A 68 -5.08 4.86 13.24
CA ARG A 68 -5.24 3.44 12.90
C ARG A 68 -4.42 2.53 13.81
N ILE A 69 -3.18 2.90 14.14
CA ILE A 69 -2.34 2.19 15.12
C ILE A 69 -3.03 2.15 16.49
N SER A 70 -3.62 3.26 16.92
CA SER A 70 -4.28 3.38 18.21
C SER A 70 -5.57 2.57 18.30
N SER A 71 -6.34 2.55 17.23
CA SER A 71 -7.65 1.88 17.17
C SER A 71 -7.57 0.39 16.85
N ASN A 72 -6.48 -0.07 16.21
CA ASN A 72 -6.27 -1.46 15.86
C ASN A 72 -4.95 -2.01 16.44
N PRO A 73 -4.91 -2.40 17.72
CA PRO A 73 -3.70 -2.92 18.35
C PRO A 73 -3.23 -4.26 17.76
N ASN A 74 -4.05 -4.91 16.94
CA ASN A 74 -3.70 -6.13 16.23
C ASN A 74 -3.09 -5.85 14.84
N ALA A 75 -3.07 -4.61 14.37
CA ALA A 75 -2.39 -4.28 13.12
C ALA A 75 -0.90 -4.62 13.18
N VAL A 76 -0.32 -4.95 12.04
CA VAL A 76 1.12 -5.20 11.89
C VAL A 76 1.75 -4.00 11.22
N LEU A 77 2.71 -3.38 11.88
CA LEU A 77 3.50 -2.30 11.31
C LEU A 77 4.67 -2.88 10.51
N LEU A 78 4.79 -2.49 9.25
CA LEU A 78 5.85 -2.93 8.34
C LEU A 78 6.65 -1.73 7.82
N ASP A 79 7.89 -1.63 8.27
CA ASP A 79 8.86 -0.69 7.74
C ASP A 79 9.63 -1.32 6.58
N VAL A 80 9.47 -0.75 5.40
CA VAL A 80 10.10 -1.29 4.18
C VAL A 80 11.38 -0.54 3.77
N ARG A 81 11.97 0.19 4.72
CA ARG A 81 13.27 0.84 4.56
C ARG A 81 14.41 -0.14 4.79
N SER A 82 15.63 0.30 4.48
CA SER A 82 16.82 -0.46 4.86
C SER A 82 16.94 -0.61 6.37
N LYS A 83 17.66 -1.63 6.82
CA LYS A 83 17.94 -1.85 8.24
C LYS A 83 18.60 -0.64 8.89
N GLY A 84 19.55 -0.01 8.20
CA GLY A 84 20.24 1.17 8.72
C GLY A 84 19.33 2.39 8.89
N GLU A 85 18.32 2.57 8.01
CA GLU A 85 17.30 3.61 8.18
C GLU A 85 16.37 3.30 9.35
N PHE A 86 16.07 2.03 9.56
CA PHE A 86 15.19 1.57 10.63
C PHE A 86 15.83 1.70 12.02
N ASP A 87 17.09 1.32 12.17
CA ASP A 87 17.78 1.31 13.47
C ASP A 87 18.63 2.59 13.73
N GLY A 88 18.58 3.56 12.81
CA GLY A 88 19.29 4.82 12.94
C GLY A 88 20.80 4.75 12.64
N SER A 89 21.31 3.63 12.14
CA SER A 89 22.73 3.48 11.80
C SER A 89 23.09 4.00 10.41
N ALA A 90 22.09 4.34 9.56
CA ALA A 90 22.34 4.91 8.25
C ALA A 90 22.86 6.34 8.35
N TRP A 91 23.89 6.66 7.56
CA TRP A 91 24.59 7.92 7.58
C TRP A 91 23.73 9.18 7.32
N ARG A 92 22.60 9.04 6.63
CA ARG A 92 21.73 10.17 6.21
C ARG A 92 20.28 10.08 6.67
N SER A 93 19.88 9.04 7.35
CA SER A 93 18.49 8.86 7.76
C SER A 93 18.38 8.91 9.28
N THR A 94 17.93 10.05 9.78
CA THR A 94 17.67 10.28 11.20
C THR A 94 16.20 10.23 11.54
N TYR A 95 15.37 9.78 10.61
CA TYR A 95 13.95 9.56 10.90
C TYR A 95 13.82 8.35 11.81
N GLY A 96 13.08 8.47 12.86
CA GLY A 96 12.76 7.36 13.73
C GLY A 96 11.95 6.23 13.07
N HIS A 97 11.35 5.38 13.85
CA HIS A 97 10.48 4.30 13.39
C HIS A 97 9.28 4.11 14.34
N PHE A 98 8.21 3.49 13.88
CA PHE A 98 7.12 3.10 14.78
C PHE A 98 7.52 1.93 15.67
N LYS A 99 7.15 1.99 16.96
CA LYS A 99 7.41 0.92 17.92
C LYS A 99 6.81 -0.39 17.47
N ASN A 100 7.53 -1.48 17.68
CA ASN A 100 7.14 -2.84 17.32
C ASN A 100 6.94 -3.08 15.80
N ALA A 101 7.43 -2.20 14.95
CA ALA A 101 7.42 -2.45 13.52
C ALA A 101 8.37 -3.59 13.14
N ILE A 102 7.92 -4.42 12.23
CA ILE A 102 8.77 -5.40 11.53
C ILE A 102 9.53 -4.62 10.45
N ASN A 103 10.82 -4.84 10.33
CA ASN A 103 11.60 -4.26 9.24
C ASN A 103 11.97 -5.31 8.20
N ILE A 104 11.45 -5.13 6.99
CA ILE A 104 11.84 -5.89 5.80
C ILE A 104 12.05 -4.91 4.67
N ASN A 105 13.28 -4.77 4.20
CA ASN A 105 13.59 -3.90 3.06
C ASN A 105 12.74 -4.32 1.85
N VAL A 106 12.18 -3.34 1.14
CA VAL A 106 11.34 -3.59 -0.04
C VAL A 106 12.04 -4.44 -1.11
N GLU A 107 13.35 -4.33 -1.23
CA GLU A 107 14.14 -5.13 -2.18
C GLU A 107 14.27 -6.61 -1.75
N GLU A 108 14.06 -6.92 -0.47
CA GLU A 108 14.09 -8.27 0.10
C GLU A 108 12.67 -8.83 0.31
N LEU A 109 11.63 -7.99 0.16
CA LEU A 109 10.28 -8.32 0.57
C LEU A 109 9.72 -9.55 -0.17
N GLU A 110 10.00 -9.68 -1.47
CA GLU A 110 9.55 -10.83 -2.26
C GLU A 110 10.10 -12.15 -1.72
N GLU A 111 11.40 -12.20 -1.45
CA GLU A 111 12.07 -13.38 -0.92
C GLU A 111 11.67 -13.72 0.52
N ARG A 112 11.31 -12.68 1.29
CA ARG A 112 10.95 -12.78 2.71
C ARG A 112 9.44 -12.74 2.97
N MET A 113 8.62 -12.79 1.93
CA MET A 113 7.15 -12.71 2.03
C MET A 113 6.58 -13.78 2.98
N GLY A 114 7.14 -14.97 2.99
CA GLY A 114 6.74 -16.06 3.88
C GLY A 114 6.86 -15.75 5.38
N GLU A 115 7.71 -14.80 5.78
CA GLU A 115 7.78 -14.35 7.19
C GLU A 115 6.49 -13.65 7.64
N LEU A 116 5.73 -13.11 6.68
CA LEU A 116 4.49 -12.38 6.90
C LEU A 116 3.23 -13.24 6.78
N ASP A 117 3.30 -14.49 6.31
CA ASP A 117 2.14 -15.37 6.05
C ASP A 117 1.22 -15.52 7.27
N LYS A 118 1.78 -15.55 8.47
CA LYS A 118 1.05 -15.63 9.75
C LYS A 118 0.20 -14.38 10.05
N TYR A 119 0.28 -13.36 9.22
CA TYR A 119 -0.43 -12.08 9.39
C TYR A 119 -1.43 -11.81 8.24
N LYS A 120 -1.68 -12.76 7.33
CA LYS A 120 -2.56 -12.55 6.17
C LYS A 120 -3.99 -12.15 6.53
N ASP A 121 -4.47 -12.57 7.69
CA ASP A 121 -5.77 -12.21 8.25
C ASP A 121 -5.78 -10.88 9.03
N ARG A 122 -4.60 -10.24 9.18
CA ARG A 122 -4.43 -8.99 9.91
C ARG A 122 -4.27 -7.80 8.95
N GLU A 123 -4.48 -6.61 9.47
CA GLU A 123 -4.19 -5.38 8.75
C GLU A 123 -2.69 -5.09 8.77
N ILE A 124 -2.10 -4.84 7.61
CA ILE A 124 -0.68 -4.50 7.48
C ILE A 124 -0.57 -3.00 7.20
N LEU A 125 0.04 -2.27 8.10
CA LEU A 125 0.31 -0.84 8.02
C LEU A 125 1.74 -0.63 7.50
N VAL A 126 1.87 -0.26 6.25
CA VAL A 126 3.16 -0.17 5.53
C VAL A 126 3.64 1.26 5.47
N TYR A 127 4.92 1.47 5.74
CA TYR A 127 5.53 2.80 5.61
C TYR A 127 6.98 2.74 5.14
N CYS A 128 7.46 3.87 4.61
CA CYS A 128 8.86 4.10 4.30
C CYS A 128 9.24 5.57 4.62
N SER A 129 10.35 6.07 4.06
CA SER A 129 10.78 7.46 4.31
C SER A 129 9.89 8.50 3.62
N HIS A 130 9.62 8.36 2.32
CA HIS A 130 9.05 9.39 1.44
C HIS A 130 7.90 8.88 0.56
N SER A 131 7.21 7.81 0.97
CA SER A 131 6.09 7.20 0.22
C SER A 131 6.43 6.78 -1.23
N ILE A 132 7.67 6.32 -1.47
CA ILE A 132 8.08 5.74 -2.77
C ILE A 132 8.12 4.21 -2.68
N ARG A 133 8.75 3.67 -1.65
CA ARG A 133 8.94 2.21 -1.45
C ARG A 133 7.71 1.53 -0.86
N SER A 134 6.99 2.20 0.04
CA SER A 134 5.84 1.61 0.71
C SER A 134 4.65 1.36 -0.21
N PRO A 135 4.30 2.20 -1.21
CA PRO A 135 3.30 1.86 -2.21
C PRO A 135 3.63 0.61 -3.02
N ARG A 136 4.90 0.46 -3.44
CA ARG A 136 5.39 -0.76 -4.13
C ARG A 136 5.24 -1.98 -3.24
N ALA A 137 5.66 -1.89 -1.99
CA ALA A 137 5.51 -2.97 -1.01
C ALA A 137 4.04 -3.33 -0.77
N SER A 138 3.16 -2.32 -0.68
CA SER A 138 1.72 -2.53 -0.52
C SER A 138 1.11 -3.29 -1.70
N ALA A 139 1.50 -2.96 -2.93
CA ALA A 139 1.07 -3.70 -4.12
C ALA A 139 1.56 -5.15 -4.08
N MET A 140 2.84 -5.38 -3.73
CA MET A 140 3.41 -6.73 -3.60
C MET A 140 2.66 -7.57 -2.55
N LEU A 141 2.30 -6.98 -1.42
CA LEU A 141 1.51 -7.66 -0.38
C LEU A 141 0.12 -8.08 -0.91
N ILE A 142 -0.59 -7.18 -1.60
CA ILE A 142 -1.90 -7.48 -2.20
C ILE A 142 -1.79 -8.62 -3.22
N GLU A 143 -0.77 -8.61 -4.08
CA GLU A 143 -0.51 -9.66 -5.06
C GLU A 143 -0.22 -11.02 -4.41
N ASN A 144 0.31 -11.00 -3.18
CA ASN A 144 0.57 -12.20 -2.38
C ASN A 144 -0.56 -12.57 -1.40
N GLY A 145 -1.76 -11.99 -1.59
CA GLY A 145 -3.00 -12.39 -0.90
C GLY A 145 -3.22 -11.74 0.46
N PHE A 146 -2.55 -10.63 0.77
CA PHE A 146 -2.88 -9.80 1.92
C PHE A 146 -4.06 -8.90 1.55
N GLU A 147 -5.19 -9.02 2.25
CA GLU A 147 -6.44 -8.34 1.87
C GLU A 147 -6.56 -6.93 2.47
N ARG A 148 -5.92 -6.68 3.60
CA ARG A 148 -6.02 -5.43 4.36
C ARG A 148 -4.65 -4.77 4.46
N VAL A 149 -4.32 -3.98 3.45
CA VAL A 149 -3.04 -3.27 3.36
C VAL A 149 -3.30 -1.77 3.34
N VAL A 150 -2.58 -1.07 4.18
CA VAL A 150 -2.65 0.39 4.33
C VAL A 150 -1.26 0.97 4.13
N ASN A 151 -1.15 1.97 3.28
CA ASN A 151 0.08 2.73 3.04
C ASN A 151 0.04 4.07 3.77
N MET A 152 1.13 4.46 4.39
CA MET A 152 1.31 5.80 4.94
C MET A 152 1.82 6.76 3.86
N SER A 153 0.98 7.71 3.47
CA SER A 153 1.33 8.78 2.53
C SER A 153 2.38 9.74 3.15
N GLY A 154 3.28 10.24 2.32
CA GLY A 154 4.36 11.15 2.75
C GLY A 154 5.53 10.46 3.42
N GLY A 155 5.31 9.34 4.09
CA GLY A 155 6.35 8.59 4.80
C GLY A 155 6.85 9.27 6.08
N VAL A 156 7.81 8.64 6.77
CA VAL A 156 8.31 9.15 8.07
C VAL A 156 9.07 10.47 7.99
N SER A 157 9.48 10.91 6.80
CA SER A 157 10.13 12.21 6.61
C SER A 157 9.19 13.40 6.86
N THR A 158 7.89 13.19 6.84
CA THR A 158 6.87 14.22 7.10
C THR A 158 6.41 14.25 8.56
N ILE A 159 6.90 13.34 9.40
CA ILE A 159 6.54 13.26 10.81
C ILE A 159 7.24 14.37 11.59
N ASP A 160 6.46 15.19 12.29
CA ASP A 160 6.93 15.96 13.44
C ASP A 160 6.54 15.20 14.73
N PRO A 161 7.50 14.57 15.42
CA PRO A 161 7.18 13.76 16.60
C PRO A 161 6.59 14.57 17.78
N LYS A 162 6.64 15.90 17.69
CA LYS A 162 6.11 16.80 18.73
C LYS A 162 4.69 17.26 18.44
N SER A 163 4.24 17.14 17.19
CA SER A 163 2.96 17.70 16.74
C SER A 163 1.75 16.97 17.31
N ASP A 164 1.86 15.66 17.58
CA ASP A 164 0.74 14.81 17.93
C ASP A 164 1.03 13.89 19.12
N GLU A 165 0.01 13.63 19.96
CA GLU A 165 0.12 12.75 21.12
C GLU A 165 0.35 11.28 20.69
N CYS A 166 -0.29 10.85 19.63
CA CYS A 166 -0.14 9.51 19.09
C CYS A 166 1.29 9.27 18.61
N LEU A 167 1.88 10.21 17.89
CA LEU A 167 3.26 10.11 17.45
C LEU A 167 4.24 10.04 18.64
N ARG A 168 4.04 10.88 19.66
CA ARG A 168 4.84 10.79 20.91
C ARG A 168 4.74 9.43 21.57
N LYS A 169 3.58 8.76 21.46
CA LYS A 169 3.35 7.45 22.07
C LYS A 169 3.95 6.30 21.27
N TYR A 170 3.79 6.33 19.95
CA TYR A 170 4.08 5.18 19.09
C TYR A 170 5.32 5.33 18.22
N PHE A 171 5.90 6.52 18.08
CA PHE A 171 7.07 6.76 17.24
C PHE A 171 8.34 6.90 18.09
N VAL A 172 9.43 6.30 17.64
CA VAL A 172 10.77 6.40 18.26
C VAL A 172 11.63 7.28 17.36
N VAL A 173 12.20 8.32 17.91
CA VAL A 173 13.17 9.20 17.23
C VAL A 173 14.57 8.67 17.47
N HIS A 174 15.43 8.71 16.45
CA HIS A 174 16.85 8.38 16.55
C HIS A 174 17.68 9.61 16.92
#